data_b7e997ba1960cd84f9bbb55a6ede9896
#
_entry.id   b7e997ba1960cd84f9bbb55a6ede9896
#
_cell.length_a   1.000
_cell.length_b   1.000
_cell.length_c   1.000
_cell.angle_alpha   90.00
_cell.angle_beta   90.00
_cell.angle_gamma   90.00
#
_symmetry.space_group_name_H-M   'P 1'
#
loop_
_entity.id
_entity.type
_entity.pdbx_description
1 polymer ?
#
loop_
_entity_poly.entity_id
_entity_poly.type
_entity_poly.pdbx_seq_one_letter_code
_entity_poly.pdbx_strand_id
1 'polypeptide(L)'
;MVQERLTSTVANAVGARIVGGEFRPGNSMRLDELEAEFGVSRSVSREAVKILESLGLVRSRRRVGVIVQPMGEWNVMAPQVIQWQLQGPNRLAELEWISQLRSAIEPTAAQLAASTATAEQCTQMLSLIHI
;
A
#
# COMPACT_ATOMS: atom_id res chain seq x y z
N MET A 1 16.93 10.32 -7.94
CA MET A 1 16.76 10.66 -6.50
C MET A 1 15.66 11.69 -6.24
N VAL A 2 15.74 12.90 -6.76
CA VAL A 2 14.69 13.92 -6.57
C VAL A 2 13.35 13.48 -7.19
N GLN A 3 13.38 12.96 -8.39
CA GLN A 3 12.20 12.48 -9.11
C GLN A 3 11.54 11.29 -8.40
N GLU A 4 12.31 10.35 -7.87
CA GLU A 4 11.78 9.23 -7.07
C GLU A 4 11.08 9.70 -5.79
N ARG A 5 11.64 10.70 -5.11
CA ARG A 5 11.01 11.30 -3.93
C ARG A 5 9.68 11.96 -4.28
N LEU A 6 9.63 12.72 -5.35
CA LEU A 6 8.40 13.35 -5.82
C LEU A 6 7.35 12.31 -6.22
N THR A 7 7.76 11.26 -6.94
CA THR A 7 6.89 10.15 -7.32
C THR A 7 6.28 9.47 -6.10
N SER A 8 7.11 9.14 -5.11
CA SER A 8 6.65 8.53 -3.85
C SER A 8 5.74 9.46 -3.07
N THR A 9 6.03 10.76 -3.02
CA THR A 9 5.19 11.75 -2.36
C THR A 9 3.80 11.82 -2.98
N VAL A 10 3.70 11.88 -4.30
CA VAL A 10 2.42 11.91 -5.02
C VAL A 10 1.65 10.60 -4.82
N ALA A 11 2.32 9.45 -4.99
CA ALA A 11 1.70 8.14 -4.79
C ALA A 11 1.18 7.97 -3.36
N ASN A 12 1.95 8.36 -2.35
CA ASN A 12 1.52 8.30 -0.95
C ASN A 12 0.32 9.20 -0.67
N ALA A 13 0.35 10.44 -1.14
CA ALA A 13 -0.75 11.38 -0.93
C ALA A 13 -2.05 10.89 -1.58
N VAL A 14 -1.99 10.47 -2.85
CA VAL A 14 -3.17 9.98 -3.57
C VAL A 14 -3.64 8.64 -3.02
N GLY A 15 -2.72 7.71 -2.74
CA GLY A 15 -3.03 6.40 -2.16
C GLY A 15 -3.75 6.51 -0.82
N ALA A 16 -3.27 7.36 0.07
CA ALA A 16 -3.91 7.63 1.37
C ALA A 16 -5.33 8.19 1.20
N ARG A 17 -5.56 9.06 0.23
CA ARG A 17 -6.89 9.64 -0.06
C ARG A 17 -7.86 8.59 -0.63
N ILE A 18 -7.38 7.68 -1.48
CA ILE A 18 -8.19 6.58 -2.01
C ILE A 18 -8.56 5.61 -0.88
N VAL A 19 -7.58 5.14 -0.14
CA VAL A 19 -7.76 4.20 0.97
C VAL A 19 -8.62 4.79 2.08
N GLY A 20 -8.47 6.09 2.34
CA GLY A 20 -9.27 6.83 3.32
C GLY A 20 -10.72 7.13 2.88
N GLY A 21 -11.09 6.82 1.65
CA GLY A 21 -12.45 7.00 1.13
C GLY A 21 -12.77 8.39 0.59
N GLU A 22 -11.79 9.29 0.50
CA GLU A 22 -11.98 10.61 -0.11
C GLU A 22 -12.27 10.49 -1.62
N PHE A 23 -11.56 9.58 -2.29
CA PHE A 23 -11.87 9.19 -3.65
C PHE A 23 -12.62 7.86 -3.63
N ARG A 24 -13.86 7.88 -4.10
CA ARG A 24 -14.73 6.70 -4.15
C ARG A 24 -14.43 5.83 -5.38
N PRO A 25 -14.69 4.52 -5.33
CA PRO A 25 -14.65 3.66 -6.50
C PRO A 25 -15.46 4.26 -7.66
N GLY A 26 -14.88 4.23 -8.86
CA GLY A 26 -15.47 4.82 -10.05
C GLY A 26 -15.15 6.31 -10.25
N ASN A 27 -14.64 7.02 -9.26
CA ASN A 27 -14.14 8.38 -9.47
C ASN A 27 -12.97 8.34 -10.47
N SER A 28 -12.92 9.33 -11.33
CA SER A 28 -11.81 9.51 -12.27
C SER A 28 -11.00 10.73 -11.90
N MET A 29 -9.71 10.64 -12.10
CA MET A 29 -8.77 11.75 -11.98
C MET A 29 -7.91 11.82 -13.25
N ARG A 30 -7.45 13.00 -13.60
CA ARG A 30 -6.62 13.21 -14.79
C ARG A 30 -5.17 13.46 -14.37
N LEU A 31 -4.24 13.10 -15.25
CA LEU A 31 -2.83 13.36 -14.99
C LEU A 31 -2.50 14.86 -14.86
N ASP A 32 -3.15 15.69 -15.70
CA ASP A 32 -2.97 17.15 -15.63
C ASP A 32 -3.49 17.75 -14.31
N GLU A 33 -4.52 17.18 -13.72
CA GLU A 33 -5.00 17.56 -12.39
C GLU A 33 -3.96 17.23 -11.31
N LEU A 34 -3.33 16.07 -11.37
CA LEU A 34 -2.26 15.68 -10.46
C LEU A 34 -1.00 16.55 -10.66
N GLU A 35 -0.65 16.85 -11.91
CA GLU A 35 0.45 17.75 -12.22
C GLU A 35 0.25 19.14 -11.58
N ALA A 36 -0.95 19.69 -11.71
CA ALA A 36 -1.31 20.99 -11.16
C ALA A 36 -1.37 20.98 -9.62
N GLU A 37 -1.98 19.95 -9.04
CA GLU A 37 -2.17 19.85 -7.58
C GLU A 37 -0.83 19.70 -6.85
N PHE A 38 0.07 18.88 -7.36
CA PHE A 38 1.35 18.58 -6.71
C PHE A 38 2.54 19.38 -7.25
N GLY A 39 2.34 20.18 -8.28
CA GLY A 39 3.41 20.95 -8.90
C GLY A 39 4.52 20.07 -9.49
N VAL A 40 4.17 18.94 -10.08
CA VAL A 40 5.10 17.94 -10.60
C VAL A 40 4.98 17.78 -12.12
N SER A 41 6.01 17.17 -12.73
CA SER A 41 6.00 16.87 -14.15
C SER A 41 5.03 15.74 -14.50
N ARG A 42 4.65 15.66 -15.77
CA ARG A 42 3.84 14.57 -16.30
C ARG A 42 4.50 13.20 -16.11
N SER A 43 5.81 13.13 -16.21
CA SER A 43 6.58 11.91 -15.94
C SER A 43 6.41 11.43 -14.50
N VAL A 44 6.51 12.33 -13.54
CA VAL A 44 6.28 12.03 -12.10
C VAL A 44 4.86 11.56 -11.86
N SER A 45 3.86 12.25 -12.42
CA SER A 45 2.45 11.85 -12.28
C SER A 45 2.18 10.47 -12.87
N ARG A 46 2.75 10.16 -14.03
CA ARG A 46 2.64 8.83 -14.65
C ARG A 46 3.26 7.72 -13.79
N GLU A 47 4.46 7.95 -13.27
CA GLU A 47 5.13 6.96 -12.41
C GLU A 47 4.36 6.76 -11.10
N ALA A 48 3.82 7.82 -10.51
CA ALA A 48 2.96 7.71 -9.32
C ALA A 48 1.70 6.88 -9.62
N VAL A 49 1.04 7.11 -10.74
CA VAL A 49 -0.13 6.32 -11.17
C VAL A 49 0.24 4.86 -11.40
N LYS A 50 1.39 4.56 -12.00
CA LYS A 50 1.84 3.17 -12.15
C LYS A 50 2.01 2.45 -10.81
N ILE A 51 2.53 3.14 -9.78
CA ILE A 51 2.62 2.59 -8.42
C ILE A 51 1.22 2.25 -7.91
N LEU A 52 0.27 3.18 -8.02
CA LEU A 52 -1.11 2.96 -7.58
C LEU A 52 -1.81 1.85 -8.37
N GLU A 53 -1.55 1.73 -9.67
CA GLU A 53 -2.03 0.63 -10.50
C GLU A 53 -1.45 -0.72 -10.06
N SER A 54 -0.17 -0.78 -9.74
CA SER A 54 0.48 -2.01 -9.26
C SER A 54 -0.11 -2.50 -7.93
N LEU A 55 -0.68 -1.59 -7.14
CA LEU A 55 -1.36 -1.89 -5.88
C LEU A 55 -2.87 -2.15 -6.07
N GLY A 56 -3.37 -2.06 -7.29
CA GLY A 56 -4.79 -2.28 -7.61
C GLY A 56 -5.72 -1.14 -7.22
N LEU A 57 -5.20 0.00 -6.75
CA LEU A 57 -6.03 1.12 -6.30
C LEU A 57 -6.69 1.88 -7.45
N VAL A 58 -6.04 1.91 -8.59
CA VAL A 58 -6.52 2.62 -9.79
C VAL A 58 -6.28 1.80 -11.05
N ARG A 59 -6.97 2.18 -12.11
CA ARG A 59 -6.78 1.65 -13.46
C ARG A 59 -6.84 2.78 -14.48
N SER A 60 -5.84 2.90 -15.33
CA SER A 60 -5.85 3.86 -16.43
C SER A 60 -6.78 3.41 -17.53
N ARG A 61 -7.64 4.32 -17.99
CA ARG A 61 -8.50 4.12 -19.15
C ARG A 61 -8.27 5.22 -20.20
N ARG A 62 -8.05 4.79 -21.43
CA ARG A 62 -7.90 5.73 -22.53
C ARG A 62 -9.13 6.64 -22.64
N ARG A 63 -8.90 7.93 -22.80
CA ARG A 63 -9.91 9.00 -22.93
C ARG A 63 -10.76 9.29 -21.66
N VAL A 64 -10.64 8.47 -20.63
CA VAL A 64 -11.37 8.66 -19.37
C VAL A 64 -10.45 9.19 -18.27
N GLY A 65 -9.22 8.68 -18.21
CA GLY A 65 -8.24 9.01 -17.18
C GLY A 65 -7.98 7.84 -16.24
N VAL A 66 -7.61 8.17 -15.02
CA VAL A 66 -7.26 7.21 -13.97
C VAL A 66 -8.51 6.97 -13.11
N ILE A 67 -9.00 5.73 -13.07
CA ILE A 67 -10.25 5.37 -12.39
C ILE A 67 -9.94 4.63 -11.09
N VAL A 68 -10.49 5.10 -9.98
CA VAL A 68 -10.39 4.47 -8.66
C VAL A 68 -11.13 3.13 -8.66
N GLN A 69 -10.43 2.08 -8.23
CA GLN A 69 -10.96 0.71 -8.17
C GLN A 69 -11.59 0.42 -6.80
N PRO A 70 -12.56 -0.51 -6.73
CA PRO A 70 -13.12 -0.96 -5.47
C PRO A 70 -12.08 -1.73 -4.64
N MET A 71 -12.26 -1.75 -3.33
CA MET A 71 -11.36 -2.39 -2.36
C MET A 71 -11.07 -3.86 -2.69
N GLY A 72 -12.01 -4.58 -3.31
CA GLY A 72 -11.82 -5.97 -3.74
C GLY A 72 -10.73 -6.16 -4.79
N GLU A 73 -10.33 -5.09 -5.49
CA GLU A 73 -9.25 -5.10 -6.48
C GLU A 73 -7.89 -4.71 -5.87
N TRP A 74 -7.88 -4.19 -4.64
CA TRP A 74 -6.64 -3.70 -4.02
C TRP A 74 -5.76 -4.84 -3.54
N ASN A 75 -4.45 -4.64 -3.63
CA ASN A 75 -3.49 -5.50 -2.93
C ASN A 75 -3.45 -5.11 -1.44
N VAL A 76 -4.44 -5.59 -0.70
CA VAL A 76 -4.60 -5.26 0.74
C VAL A 76 -3.46 -5.79 1.62
N MET A 77 -2.64 -6.70 1.11
CA MET A 77 -1.46 -7.22 1.79
C MET A 77 -0.18 -6.42 1.50
N ALA A 78 -0.24 -5.46 0.58
CA ALA A 78 0.91 -4.61 0.31
C ALA A 78 1.22 -3.70 1.52
N PRO A 79 2.49 -3.60 1.94
CA PRO A 79 2.87 -2.79 3.10
C PRO A 79 2.38 -1.35 3.03
N GLN A 80 2.41 -0.74 1.85
CA GLN A 80 1.93 0.62 1.63
C GLN A 80 0.43 0.75 1.87
N VAL A 81 -0.37 -0.20 1.38
CA VAL A 81 -1.83 -0.20 1.56
C VAL A 81 -2.17 -0.37 3.05
N ILE A 82 -1.51 -1.30 3.73
CA ILE A 82 -1.64 -1.50 5.18
C ILE A 82 -1.31 -0.20 5.93
N GLN A 83 -0.21 0.45 5.58
CA GLN A 83 0.21 1.70 6.22
C GLN A 83 -0.84 2.81 6.04
N TRP A 84 -1.39 2.97 4.84
CA TRP A 84 -2.44 3.96 4.59
C TRP A 84 -3.73 3.64 5.35
N GLN A 85 -4.12 2.36 5.44
CA GLN A 85 -5.26 1.92 6.25
C GLN A 85 -5.06 2.25 7.74
N LEU A 86 -3.86 1.98 8.27
CA LEU A 86 -3.52 2.24 9.67
C LEU A 86 -3.45 3.74 10.01
N GLN A 87 -3.17 4.58 9.04
CA GLN A 87 -3.15 6.04 9.20
C GLN A 87 -4.51 6.69 8.95
N GLY A 88 -5.45 5.96 8.37
CA GLY A 88 -6.76 6.47 7.97
C GLY A 88 -7.88 6.17 8.96
N PRO A 89 -9.12 6.46 8.56
CA PRO A 89 -10.31 6.29 9.40
C PRO A 89 -10.63 4.81 9.70
N ASN A 90 -10.12 3.89 8.87
CA ASN A 90 -10.37 2.45 9.02
C ASN A 90 -9.34 1.73 9.90
N ARG A 91 -8.51 2.48 10.63
CA ARG A 91 -7.41 1.94 11.43
C ARG A 91 -7.78 0.77 12.33
N LEU A 92 -8.89 0.87 13.04
CA LEU A 92 -9.31 -0.17 13.98
C LEU A 92 -9.69 -1.47 13.26
N ALA A 93 -10.42 -1.36 12.15
CA ALA A 93 -10.78 -2.51 11.33
C ALA A 93 -9.53 -3.18 10.75
N GLU A 94 -8.56 -2.40 10.29
CA GLU A 94 -7.29 -2.92 9.77
C GLU A 94 -6.47 -3.64 10.84
N LEU A 95 -6.39 -3.09 12.05
CA LEU A 95 -5.72 -3.75 13.18
C LEU A 95 -6.39 -5.07 13.55
N GLU A 96 -7.72 -5.13 13.52
CA GLU A 96 -8.46 -6.35 13.77
C GLU A 96 -8.18 -7.42 12.70
N TRP A 97 -8.19 -7.03 11.43
CA TRP A 97 -7.88 -7.92 10.31
C TRP A 97 -6.46 -8.47 10.37
N ILE A 98 -5.48 -7.62 10.65
CA ILE A 98 -4.08 -8.03 10.82
C ILE A 98 -3.95 -9.00 12.00
N SER A 99 -4.62 -8.73 13.13
CA SER A 99 -4.60 -9.62 14.29
C SER A 99 -5.18 -10.98 13.97
N GLN A 100 -6.31 -11.04 13.26
CA GLN A 100 -6.94 -12.30 12.84
C GLN A 100 -6.01 -13.08 11.90
N LEU A 101 -5.43 -12.42 10.92
CA LEU A 101 -4.51 -13.04 9.96
C LEU A 101 -3.27 -13.59 10.67
N ARG A 102 -2.65 -12.82 11.57
CA ARG A 102 -1.51 -13.25 12.36
C ARG A 102 -1.84 -14.44 13.24
N SER A 103 -2.98 -14.42 13.91
CA SER A 103 -3.45 -15.53 14.73
C SER A 103 -3.68 -16.81 13.94
N ALA A 104 -4.03 -16.72 12.67
CA ALA A 104 -4.22 -17.86 11.79
C ALA A 104 -2.89 -18.42 11.24
N ILE A 105 -1.88 -17.59 11.03
CA ILE A 105 -0.63 -17.95 10.32
C ILE A 105 0.53 -18.16 11.30
N GLU A 106 0.73 -17.29 12.27
CA GLU A 106 1.94 -17.29 13.12
C GLU A 106 2.15 -18.56 13.93
N PRO A 107 1.12 -19.20 14.54
CA PRO A 107 1.32 -20.46 15.26
C PRO A 107 1.86 -21.58 14.35
N THR A 108 1.33 -21.71 13.15
CA THR A 108 1.77 -22.70 12.17
C THR A 108 3.20 -22.37 11.68
N ALA A 109 3.48 -21.11 11.40
CA ALA A 109 4.80 -20.68 10.98
C ALA A 109 5.84 -20.92 12.09
N ALA A 110 5.51 -20.65 13.34
CA ALA A 110 6.38 -20.90 14.49
C ALA A 110 6.67 -22.41 14.66
N GLN A 111 5.65 -23.25 14.50
CA GLN A 111 5.81 -24.70 14.58
C GLN A 111 6.73 -25.25 13.47
N LEU A 112 6.55 -24.78 12.25
CA LEU A 112 7.40 -25.15 11.13
C LEU A 112 8.83 -24.64 11.33
N ALA A 113 9.02 -23.41 11.77
CA ALA A 113 10.32 -22.83 12.06
C ALA A 113 11.07 -23.60 13.16
N ALA A 114 10.38 -24.03 14.21
CA ALA A 114 10.97 -24.84 15.28
C ALA A 114 11.61 -26.15 14.79
N SER A 115 11.08 -26.75 13.71
CA SER A 115 11.58 -27.99 13.13
C SER A 115 12.59 -27.79 11.98
N THR A 116 12.63 -26.61 11.36
CA THR A 116 13.40 -26.36 10.13
C THR A 116 14.42 -25.25 10.24
N ALA A 117 14.36 -24.40 11.27
CA ALA A 117 15.27 -23.26 11.41
C ALA A 117 16.71 -23.72 11.68
N THR A 118 17.67 -23.04 11.05
CA THR A 118 19.09 -23.21 11.33
C THR A 118 19.49 -22.52 12.64
N ALA A 119 20.64 -22.90 13.21
CA ALA A 119 21.17 -22.24 14.40
C ALA A 119 21.40 -20.74 14.19
N GLU A 120 21.83 -20.34 13.00
CA GLU A 120 22.02 -18.93 12.62
C GLU A 120 20.70 -18.18 12.60
N GLN A 121 19.65 -18.75 12.01
CA GLN A 121 18.30 -18.16 12.01
C GLN A 121 17.75 -18.02 13.42
N CYS A 122 17.95 -19.00 14.30
CA CYS A 122 17.56 -18.92 15.71
C CYS A 122 18.27 -17.76 16.41
N THR A 123 19.57 -17.58 16.17
CA THR A 123 20.34 -16.46 16.73
C THR A 123 19.82 -15.11 16.24
N GLN A 124 19.50 -14.99 14.97
CA GLN A 124 18.91 -13.78 14.39
C GLN A 124 17.55 -13.46 15.02
N MET A 125 16.68 -14.45 15.19
CA MET A 125 15.38 -14.27 15.85
C MET A 125 15.54 -13.79 17.30
N LEU A 126 16.47 -14.36 18.05
CA LEU A 126 16.76 -13.95 19.42
C LEU A 126 17.26 -12.51 19.49
N SER A 127 18.02 -12.05 18.51
CA SER A 127 18.50 -10.66 18.46
C SER A 127 17.39 -9.64 18.32
N LEU A 128 16.24 -10.00 17.76
CA LEU A 128 15.08 -9.12 17.59
C LEU A 128 14.28 -8.94 18.89
N ILE A 129 14.44 -9.83 19.87
CA ILE A 129 13.74 -9.74 21.16
C ILE A 129 14.27 -8.59 22.02
N HIS A 130 15.50 -8.18 21.81
CA HIS A 130 16.20 -7.16 22.60
C HIS A 130 16.07 -5.74 22.02
N ILE A 131 15.28 -5.56 20.99
CA ILE A 131 14.92 -4.25 20.46
C ILE A 131 13.71 -3.68 21.25
#